data_705d98f881d3eac5d30b2449c2bbe718
#
_entry.id   705d98f881d3eac5d30b2449c2bbe718
#
_cell.length_a   1.000
_cell.length_b   1.000
_cell.length_c   1.000
_cell.angle_alpha   90.00
_cell.angle_beta   90.00
_cell.angle_gamma   90.00
#
_symmetry.space_group_name_H-M   'P 1'
#
loop_
_entity.id
_entity.type
_entity.pdbx_description
1 polymer ?
#
loop_
_entity_poly.entity_id
_entity_poly.type
_entity_poly.pdbx_seq_one_letter_code
_entity_poly.pdbx_strand_id
1 'polypeptide(L)'
;MTINSESNEVRKSMTEPRDSGMDLVRPSLRDFTYLDCRRRAELIAEQAAKLPPQVHRLLDVGGKGKPYSCFFASRVTNHYVLDVAPAYSVDVVGDARTMPFCDASIDVVLITQVLEHIPDPIAVIGEIRRVLKPGGTLLLSVPSIFPQHGSPGDYWRYMPQGLQWILRDFHNVTVKGEAGTVPSIFLVLNVYLQLLTGPLPWLQRLLRWTICPLNNSAGLLAGKVYRGNQFASNYFVVAVR
;
A
#
# COMPACT_ATOMS: atom_id res chain seq x y z
N MET A 1 33.46 24.08 -15.00
CA MET A 1 32.32 23.81 -15.90
C MET A 1 31.69 22.43 -15.59
N THR A 2 31.17 22.19 -14.36
CA THR A 2 30.62 20.85 -13.97
C THR A 2 29.46 20.93 -12.98
N ILE A 3 28.75 22.08 -12.91
CA ILE A 3 27.65 22.28 -11.96
C ILE A 3 26.27 22.10 -12.63
N ASN A 4 26.19 21.96 -13.96
CA ASN A 4 24.92 21.93 -14.70
C ASN A 4 24.35 20.52 -14.98
N SER A 5 25.10 19.42 -14.76
CA SER A 5 24.62 18.07 -15.04
C SER A 5 23.79 17.50 -13.88
N GLU A 6 24.19 17.71 -12.63
CA GLU A 6 23.47 17.21 -11.46
C GLU A 6 22.12 17.92 -11.26
N SER A 7 22.02 19.21 -11.54
CA SER A 7 20.76 19.96 -11.46
C SER A 7 19.73 19.52 -12.52
N ASN A 8 20.17 19.02 -13.67
CA ASN A 8 19.26 18.49 -14.71
C ASN A 8 18.79 17.06 -14.43
N GLU A 9 19.60 16.22 -13.81
CA GLU A 9 19.17 14.88 -13.38
C GLU A 9 18.17 14.96 -12.22
N VAL A 10 18.40 15.84 -11.24
CA VAL A 10 17.46 16.09 -10.14
C VAL A 10 16.14 16.68 -10.67
N ARG A 11 16.18 17.61 -11.63
CA ARG A 11 14.96 18.13 -12.29
C ARG A 11 14.23 17.06 -13.11
N LYS A 12 14.95 16.16 -13.78
CA LYS A 12 14.36 15.09 -14.58
C LYS A 12 13.68 14.03 -13.69
N SER A 13 14.23 13.75 -12.50
CA SER A 13 13.59 12.86 -11.51
C SER A 13 12.32 13.46 -10.87
N MET A 14 12.18 14.79 -10.88
CA MET A 14 11.00 15.49 -10.36
C MET A 14 9.83 15.55 -11.35
N THR A 15 10.04 15.27 -12.64
CA THR A 15 9.04 15.47 -13.70
C THR A 15 8.46 14.20 -14.28
N GLU A 16 8.94 13.01 -13.89
CA GLU A 16 8.35 11.77 -14.38
C GLU A 16 7.17 11.35 -13.50
N PRO A 17 5.91 11.40 -14.00
CA PRO A 17 4.84 10.65 -13.40
C PRO A 17 5.26 9.18 -13.45
N ARG A 18 5.05 8.43 -12.36
CA ARG A 18 5.18 6.97 -12.41
C ARG A 18 4.21 6.45 -13.47
N ASP A 19 4.69 6.28 -14.66
CA ASP A 19 3.95 5.59 -15.72
C ASP A 19 4.04 4.07 -15.48
N SER A 20 3.44 3.63 -14.36
CA SER A 20 3.13 2.21 -14.20
C SER A 20 1.86 1.85 -14.97
N GLY A 21 1.16 2.81 -15.55
CA GLY A 21 -0.09 2.61 -16.28
C GLY A 21 -1.21 1.95 -15.46
N MET A 22 -1.00 1.73 -14.16
CA MET A 22 -1.92 1.05 -13.26
C MET A 22 -2.57 2.05 -12.31
N ASP A 23 -3.87 2.18 -12.40
CA ASP A 23 -4.69 2.92 -11.44
C ASP A 23 -4.93 2.07 -10.19
N LEU A 24 -4.31 2.44 -9.07
CA LEU A 24 -4.44 1.72 -7.80
C LEU A 24 -5.85 1.80 -7.21
N VAL A 25 -6.62 2.80 -7.59
CA VAL A 25 -8.00 3.02 -7.11
C VAL A 25 -9.02 2.33 -8.03
N ARG A 26 -8.76 2.34 -9.33
CA ARG A 26 -9.62 1.73 -10.35
C ARG A 26 -8.83 0.80 -11.26
N PRO A 27 -8.26 -0.29 -10.72
CA PRO A 27 -7.45 -1.20 -11.51
C PRO A 27 -8.29 -1.85 -12.62
N SER A 28 -7.64 -2.16 -13.74
CA SER A 28 -8.25 -2.87 -14.85
C SER A 28 -8.19 -4.39 -14.61
N LEU A 29 -9.20 -5.14 -15.07
CA LEU A 29 -9.14 -6.62 -15.09
C LEU A 29 -7.92 -7.17 -15.84
N ARG A 30 -7.24 -6.34 -16.63
CA ARG A 30 -6.00 -6.67 -17.35
C ARG A 30 -4.75 -6.54 -16.50
N ASP A 31 -4.84 -6.00 -15.28
CA ASP A 31 -3.69 -5.84 -14.40
C ASP A 31 -3.42 -7.13 -13.66
N PHE A 32 -2.15 -7.52 -13.59
CA PHE A 32 -1.72 -8.75 -12.91
C PHE A 32 -2.07 -8.75 -11.43
N THR A 33 -2.06 -7.58 -10.79
CA THR A 33 -2.36 -7.37 -9.36
C THR A 33 -3.78 -6.83 -9.11
N TYR A 34 -4.68 -6.92 -10.08
CA TYR A 34 -6.05 -6.40 -10.03
C TYR A 34 -6.79 -6.76 -8.73
N LEU A 35 -6.75 -8.03 -8.33
CA LEU A 35 -7.52 -8.54 -7.20
C LEU A 35 -7.15 -7.86 -5.88
N ASP A 36 -5.84 -7.65 -5.64
CA ASP A 36 -5.36 -6.97 -4.43
C ASP A 36 -5.57 -5.46 -4.50
N CYS A 37 -5.20 -4.81 -5.60
CA CYS A 37 -5.36 -3.36 -5.74
C CYS A 37 -6.83 -2.95 -5.58
N ARG A 38 -7.74 -3.67 -6.24
CA ARG A 38 -9.18 -3.45 -6.10
C ARG A 38 -9.62 -3.60 -4.64
N ARG A 39 -9.27 -4.71 -3.99
CA ARG A 39 -9.73 -4.99 -2.62
C ARG A 39 -9.13 -4.04 -1.60
N ARG A 40 -7.87 -3.66 -1.76
CA ARG A 40 -7.22 -2.63 -0.96
C ARG A 40 -7.94 -1.30 -1.07
N ALA A 41 -8.24 -0.85 -2.30
CA ALA A 41 -8.99 0.38 -2.53
C ALA A 41 -10.37 0.34 -1.86
N GLU A 42 -11.12 -0.77 -1.98
CA GLU A 42 -12.40 -0.99 -1.30
C GLU A 42 -12.25 -0.90 0.23
N LEU A 43 -11.25 -1.57 0.82
CA LEU A 43 -11.01 -1.56 2.27
C LEU A 43 -10.64 -0.17 2.78
N ILE A 44 -9.78 0.56 2.06
CA ILE A 44 -9.44 1.95 2.40
C ILE A 44 -10.68 2.84 2.32
N ALA A 45 -11.48 2.72 1.26
CA ALA A 45 -12.72 3.48 1.12
C ALA A 45 -13.73 3.17 2.23
N GLU A 46 -13.89 1.88 2.59
CA GLU A 46 -14.72 1.44 3.72
C GLU A 46 -14.27 2.08 5.05
N GLN A 47 -12.96 2.19 5.31
CA GLN A 47 -12.44 2.80 6.52
C GLN A 47 -12.54 4.34 6.47
N ALA A 48 -12.24 4.95 5.34
CA ALA A 48 -12.39 6.39 5.15
C ALA A 48 -13.84 6.83 5.41
N ALA A 49 -14.83 6.04 4.97
CA ALA A 49 -16.25 6.32 5.21
C ALA A 49 -16.66 6.22 6.70
N LYS A 50 -15.91 5.49 7.53
CA LYS A 50 -16.16 5.35 8.98
C LYS A 50 -15.46 6.42 9.81
N LEU A 51 -14.53 7.16 9.24
CA LEU A 51 -13.85 8.25 9.95
C LEU A 51 -14.86 9.32 10.40
N PRO A 52 -14.59 10.02 11.51
CA PRO A 52 -15.38 11.16 11.93
C PRO A 52 -15.54 12.20 10.80
N PRO A 53 -16.60 13.02 10.81
CA PRO A 53 -16.82 14.04 9.78
C PRO A 53 -15.69 15.07 9.63
N GLN A 54 -14.89 15.26 10.66
CA GLN A 54 -13.76 16.19 10.69
C GLN A 54 -12.50 15.48 11.17
N VAL A 55 -11.71 15.00 10.23
CA VAL A 55 -10.32 14.56 10.46
C VAL A 55 -9.40 15.71 10.06
N HIS A 56 -8.61 16.23 11.00
CA HIS A 56 -7.75 17.37 10.70
C HIS A 56 -6.51 16.99 9.94
N ARG A 57 -5.87 15.85 10.27
CA ARG A 57 -4.58 15.46 9.72
C ARG A 57 -4.52 13.97 9.42
N LEU A 58 -4.30 13.65 8.15
CA LEU A 58 -3.92 12.32 7.68
C LEU A 58 -2.46 12.36 7.25
N LEU A 59 -1.67 11.39 7.71
CA LEU A 59 -0.31 11.15 7.29
C LEU A 59 -0.25 9.88 6.43
N ASP A 60 0.17 10.02 5.18
CA ASP A 60 0.36 8.93 4.23
C ASP A 60 1.86 8.63 4.10
N VAL A 61 2.30 7.54 4.72
CA VAL A 61 3.71 7.15 4.77
C VAL A 61 4.06 6.37 3.51
N GLY A 62 4.99 6.89 2.71
CA GLY A 62 5.38 6.32 1.43
C GLY A 62 4.35 6.53 0.32
N GLY A 63 3.33 7.38 0.54
CA GLY A 63 2.18 7.58 -0.34
C GLY A 63 2.43 8.51 -1.52
N LYS A 64 3.58 8.40 -2.19
CA LYS A 64 3.88 9.22 -3.39
C LYS A 64 2.71 9.22 -4.38
N GLY A 65 2.32 10.42 -4.83
CA GLY A 65 1.20 10.61 -5.75
C GLY A 65 -0.18 10.61 -5.08
N LYS A 66 -0.26 10.39 -3.76
CA LYS A 66 -1.52 10.37 -2.98
C LYS A 66 -2.61 9.51 -3.64
N PRO A 67 -2.34 8.23 -3.97
CA PRO A 67 -3.22 7.42 -4.82
C PRO A 67 -4.63 7.26 -4.24
N TYR A 68 -4.78 7.27 -2.92
CA TYR A 68 -6.06 7.08 -2.23
C TYR A 68 -6.71 8.37 -1.73
N SER A 69 -6.18 9.54 -2.10
CA SER A 69 -6.66 10.85 -1.62
C SER A 69 -8.15 11.09 -1.88
N CYS A 70 -8.69 10.58 -2.99
CA CYS A 70 -10.10 10.72 -3.35
C CYS A 70 -11.06 10.13 -2.31
N PHE A 71 -10.66 9.10 -1.55
CA PHE A 71 -11.49 8.50 -0.50
C PHE A 71 -11.57 9.36 0.76
N PHE A 72 -10.57 10.21 1.00
CA PHE A 72 -10.46 11.04 2.19
C PHE A 72 -10.90 12.49 1.98
N ALA A 73 -11.07 12.94 0.73
CA ALA A 73 -11.28 14.34 0.37
C ALA A 73 -12.46 15.03 1.07
N SER A 74 -13.54 14.29 1.39
CA SER A 74 -14.71 14.84 2.07
C SER A 74 -14.59 14.90 3.60
N ARG A 75 -13.52 14.32 4.20
CA ARG A 75 -13.41 14.15 5.66
C ARG A 75 -12.10 14.67 6.23
N VAL A 76 -11.04 14.74 5.42
CA VAL A 76 -9.69 15.12 5.84
C VAL A 76 -9.36 16.53 5.37
N THR A 77 -8.95 17.38 6.32
CA THR A 77 -8.57 18.76 6.01
C THR A 77 -7.17 18.84 5.42
N ASN A 78 -6.20 18.13 6.02
CA ASN A 78 -4.81 18.13 5.59
C ASN A 78 -4.32 16.69 5.36
N HIS A 79 -3.90 16.41 4.15
CA HIS A 79 -3.32 15.13 3.75
C HIS A 79 -1.82 15.33 3.49
N TYR A 80 -0.99 14.93 4.43
CA TYR A 80 0.47 14.98 4.34
C TYR A 80 1.04 13.67 3.83
N VAL A 81 2.08 13.76 2.99
CA VAL A 81 2.89 12.60 2.55
C VAL A 81 4.28 12.71 3.16
N LEU A 82 4.71 11.66 3.84
CA LEU A 82 6.09 11.44 4.27
C LEU A 82 6.76 10.42 3.35
N ASP A 83 7.91 10.73 2.80
CA ASP A 83 8.74 9.78 2.05
C ASP A 83 10.22 10.08 2.26
N VAL A 84 11.09 9.06 2.12
CA VAL A 84 12.56 9.23 2.23
C VAL A 84 13.17 10.01 1.06
N ALA A 85 12.49 10.04 -0.09
CA ALA A 85 12.96 10.73 -1.27
C ALA A 85 12.00 11.86 -1.68
N PRO A 86 12.53 13.02 -2.10
CA PRO A 86 11.72 14.13 -2.54
C PRO A 86 10.95 13.77 -3.83
N ALA A 87 9.71 14.22 -3.92
CA ALA A 87 8.88 14.17 -5.11
C ALA A 87 7.85 15.30 -5.07
N TYR A 88 7.20 15.61 -6.19
CA TYR A 88 6.20 16.70 -6.28
C TYR A 88 5.08 16.58 -5.25
N SER A 89 4.66 15.34 -4.93
CA SER A 89 3.56 15.06 -3.99
C SER A 89 4.02 14.77 -2.55
N VAL A 90 5.32 14.89 -2.25
CA VAL A 90 5.87 14.66 -0.91
C VAL A 90 5.90 15.98 -0.15
N ASP A 91 5.15 16.04 0.95
CA ASP A 91 5.08 17.25 1.78
C ASP A 91 6.24 17.29 2.80
N VAL A 92 6.70 16.12 3.25
CA VAL A 92 7.76 15.97 4.25
C VAL A 92 8.74 14.89 3.78
N VAL A 93 10.01 15.28 3.62
CA VAL A 93 11.10 14.31 3.34
C VAL A 93 11.67 13.85 4.68
N GLY A 94 11.63 12.54 4.96
CA GLY A 94 12.09 11.98 6.23
C GLY A 94 11.99 10.47 6.30
N ASP A 95 12.61 9.93 7.36
CA ASP A 95 12.60 8.50 7.66
C ASP A 95 11.38 8.15 8.51
N ALA A 96 10.63 7.12 8.14
CA ALA A 96 9.49 6.65 8.91
C ALA A 96 9.87 6.08 10.30
N ARG A 97 11.13 5.77 10.54
CA ARG A 97 11.66 5.34 11.83
C ARG A 97 11.91 6.50 12.81
N THR A 98 11.90 7.75 12.30
CA THR A 98 12.13 8.98 13.07
C THR A 98 11.32 10.11 12.44
N MET A 99 10.00 10.03 12.55
CA MET A 99 9.09 10.96 11.86
C MET A 99 9.18 12.37 12.41
N PRO A 100 9.37 13.42 11.57
CA PRO A 100 9.46 14.81 12.02
C PRO A 100 8.08 15.44 12.33
N PHE A 101 7.28 14.74 13.12
CA PHE A 101 5.98 15.18 13.59
C PHE A 101 5.94 15.16 15.12
N CYS A 102 5.18 16.09 15.72
CA CYS A 102 4.98 16.13 17.17
C CYS A 102 4.19 14.90 17.64
N ASP A 103 4.37 14.54 18.90
CA ASP A 103 3.57 13.52 19.57
C ASP A 103 2.08 13.88 19.51
N ALA A 104 1.23 12.87 19.33
CA ALA A 104 -0.23 13.02 19.37
C ALA A 104 -0.75 14.14 18.45
N SER A 105 -0.17 14.29 17.25
CA SER A 105 -0.52 15.37 16.32
C SER A 105 -1.33 14.91 15.10
N ILE A 106 -1.38 13.61 14.81
CA ILE A 106 -1.99 13.01 13.61
C ILE A 106 -3.26 12.25 14.01
N ASP A 107 -4.33 12.39 13.23
CA ASP A 107 -5.60 11.69 13.49
C ASP A 107 -5.63 10.31 12.81
N VAL A 108 -5.08 10.21 11.61
CA VAL A 108 -5.04 8.97 10.80
C VAL A 108 -3.66 8.80 10.18
N VAL A 109 -3.08 7.61 10.30
CA VAL A 109 -1.89 7.21 9.53
C VAL A 109 -2.31 6.15 8.52
N LEU A 110 -1.97 6.38 7.25
CA LEU A 110 -2.07 5.41 6.17
C LEU A 110 -0.65 4.98 5.78
N ILE A 111 -0.39 3.68 5.70
CA ILE A 111 0.86 3.11 5.22
C ILE A 111 0.55 1.86 4.39
N THR A 112 0.84 1.91 3.09
CA THR A 112 0.47 0.84 2.17
C THR A 112 1.67 0.37 1.35
N GLN A 113 2.04 -0.91 1.51
CA GLN A 113 3.16 -1.54 0.78
C GLN A 113 4.47 -0.74 0.95
N VAL A 114 4.80 -0.45 2.19
CA VAL A 114 5.99 0.32 2.58
C VAL A 114 6.76 -0.37 3.70
N LEU A 115 6.04 -0.94 4.69
CA LEU A 115 6.65 -1.49 5.89
C LEU A 115 7.60 -2.66 5.60
N GLU A 116 7.34 -3.40 4.52
CA GLU A 116 8.22 -4.49 4.03
C GLU A 116 9.57 -4.01 3.53
N HIS A 117 9.66 -2.74 3.15
CA HIS A 117 10.88 -2.11 2.63
C HIS A 117 11.76 -1.46 3.70
N ILE A 118 11.33 -1.50 4.96
CA ILE A 118 12.05 -0.87 6.08
C ILE A 118 12.70 -1.96 6.95
N PRO A 119 14.03 -1.92 7.17
CA PRO A 119 14.73 -2.97 7.93
C PRO A 119 14.23 -3.14 9.37
N ASP A 120 13.81 -2.02 10.01
CA ASP A 120 13.27 -2.02 11.37
C ASP A 120 11.79 -1.58 11.38
N PRO A 121 10.86 -2.51 11.17
CA PRO A 121 9.44 -2.21 11.19
C PRO A 121 8.91 -1.88 12.60
N ILE A 122 9.59 -2.34 13.66
CA ILE A 122 9.20 -2.06 15.05
C ILE A 122 9.39 -0.58 15.36
N ALA A 123 10.51 0.01 14.95
CA ALA A 123 10.74 1.45 15.09
C ALA A 123 9.65 2.27 14.38
N VAL A 124 9.25 1.87 13.17
CA VAL A 124 8.17 2.53 12.42
C VAL A 124 6.84 2.46 13.16
N ILE A 125 6.47 1.30 13.68
CA ILE A 125 5.23 1.12 14.45
C ILE A 125 5.24 1.95 15.73
N GLY A 126 6.40 2.03 16.40
CA GLY A 126 6.60 2.92 17.56
C GLY A 126 6.38 4.40 17.23
N GLU A 127 6.95 4.87 16.12
CA GLU A 127 6.79 6.24 15.64
C GLU A 127 5.34 6.53 15.20
N ILE A 128 4.70 5.61 14.48
CA ILE A 128 3.27 5.73 14.13
C ILE A 128 2.44 5.89 15.41
N ARG A 129 2.70 5.06 16.42
CA ARG A 129 2.01 5.17 17.70
C ARG A 129 2.30 6.51 18.39
N ARG A 130 3.53 7.00 18.37
CA ARG A 130 3.91 8.30 18.96
C ARG A 130 3.15 9.46 18.32
N VAL A 131 3.13 9.52 16.98
CA VAL A 131 2.53 10.66 16.26
C VAL A 131 1.00 10.63 16.22
N LEU A 132 0.37 9.45 16.27
CA LEU A 132 -1.09 9.33 16.34
C LEU A 132 -1.60 9.95 17.64
N LYS A 133 -2.75 10.63 17.61
CA LYS A 133 -3.49 11.06 18.79
C LYS A 133 -4.07 9.86 19.56
N PRO A 134 -4.34 9.97 20.85
CA PRO A 134 -5.19 9.01 21.55
C PRO A 134 -6.52 8.82 20.80
N GLY A 135 -6.88 7.57 20.47
CA GLY A 135 -8.03 7.25 19.61
C GLY A 135 -7.79 7.43 18.11
N GLY A 136 -6.59 7.85 17.69
CA GLY A 136 -6.20 7.94 16.28
C GLY A 136 -6.09 6.57 15.61
N THR A 137 -6.29 6.52 14.30
CA THR A 137 -6.42 5.28 13.53
C THR A 137 -5.21 5.03 12.63
N LEU A 138 -4.68 3.80 12.71
CA LEU A 138 -3.72 3.26 11.74
C LEU A 138 -4.45 2.42 10.69
N LEU A 139 -4.20 2.70 9.41
CA LEU A 139 -4.57 1.90 8.25
C LEU A 139 -3.28 1.38 7.61
N LEU A 140 -3.05 0.07 7.69
CA LEU A 140 -1.81 -0.56 7.23
C LEU A 140 -2.13 -1.65 6.19
N SER A 141 -1.41 -1.66 5.07
CA SER A 141 -1.42 -2.75 4.10
C SER A 141 -0.01 -3.28 3.87
N VAL A 142 0.17 -4.60 3.97
CA VAL A 142 1.48 -5.27 3.88
C VAL A 142 1.38 -6.60 3.11
N PRO A 143 2.45 -7.00 2.40
CA PRO A 143 2.49 -8.27 1.69
C PRO A 143 2.69 -9.45 2.66
N SER A 144 2.09 -10.58 2.29
CA SER A 144 2.27 -11.87 2.94
C SER A 144 2.90 -12.87 1.96
N ILE A 145 2.11 -13.37 1.02
CA ILE A 145 2.58 -14.35 0.03
C ILE A 145 2.70 -13.63 -1.31
N PHE A 146 3.78 -12.92 -1.47
CA PHE A 146 4.08 -12.16 -2.67
C PHE A 146 5.58 -12.34 -3.02
N PRO A 147 5.95 -12.44 -4.31
CA PRO A 147 7.35 -12.52 -4.71
C PRO A 147 8.16 -11.32 -4.25
N GLN A 148 9.48 -11.50 -4.16
CA GLN A 148 10.38 -10.39 -3.89
C GLN A 148 10.22 -9.30 -4.94
N HIS A 149 10.10 -8.05 -4.49
CA HIS A 149 9.99 -6.86 -5.33
C HIS A 149 10.74 -5.69 -4.69
N GLY A 150 11.18 -4.71 -5.48
CA GLY A 150 11.87 -3.54 -4.93
C GLY A 150 13.25 -3.83 -4.32
N SER A 151 13.99 -4.85 -4.82
CA SER A 151 15.37 -5.13 -4.40
C SER A 151 16.28 -3.90 -4.67
N PRO A 152 17.20 -3.55 -3.73
CA PRO A 152 17.67 -4.32 -2.56
C PRO A 152 16.87 -4.12 -1.26
N GLY A 153 15.80 -3.38 -1.22
CA GLY A 153 15.08 -3.01 0.00
C GLY A 153 13.77 -3.78 0.22
N ASP A 154 13.74 -5.10 0.14
CA ASP A 154 12.55 -5.92 0.39
C ASP A 154 12.87 -6.97 1.46
N TYR A 155 12.52 -6.67 2.72
CA TYR A 155 12.99 -7.41 3.90
C TYR A 155 11.94 -8.35 4.48
N TRP A 156 10.63 -7.99 4.44
CA TRP A 156 9.62 -8.62 5.27
C TRP A 156 8.42 -9.15 4.52
N ARG A 157 7.86 -10.26 5.01
CA ARG A 157 6.54 -10.78 4.70
C ARG A 157 5.79 -11.01 6.00
N TYR A 158 4.54 -10.58 6.06
CA TYR A 158 3.80 -10.50 7.31
C TYR A 158 2.70 -11.55 7.39
N MET A 159 2.59 -12.21 8.54
CA MET A 159 1.51 -13.12 8.88
C MET A 159 0.62 -12.51 9.97
N PRO A 160 -0.67 -12.93 10.11
CA PRO A 160 -1.61 -12.32 11.06
C PRO A 160 -1.10 -12.24 12.49
N GLN A 161 -0.49 -13.32 13.01
CA GLN A 161 0.04 -13.34 14.38
C GLN A 161 1.24 -12.41 14.54
N GLY A 162 2.11 -12.32 13.52
CA GLY A 162 3.21 -11.36 13.52
C GLY A 162 2.70 -9.91 13.54
N LEU A 163 1.66 -9.61 12.75
CA LEU A 163 1.02 -8.29 12.76
C LEU A 163 0.39 -7.96 14.11
N GLN A 164 -0.32 -8.90 14.72
CA GLN A 164 -0.87 -8.71 16.07
C GLN A 164 0.23 -8.47 17.10
N TRP A 165 1.38 -9.16 16.97
CA TRP A 165 2.50 -9.02 17.89
C TRP A 165 3.18 -7.65 17.77
N ILE A 166 3.46 -7.17 16.54
CA ILE A 166 4.09 -5.86 16.36
C ILE A 166 3.16 -4.70 16.72
N LEU A 167 1.84 -4.92 16.66
CA LEU A 167 0.80 -3.94 17.00
C LEU A 167 0.20 -4.16 18.41
N ARG A 168 0.86 -4.93 19.29
CA ARG A 168 0.34 -5.27 20.63
C ARG A 168 0.06 -4.07 21.53
N ASP A 169 0.69 -2.92 21.25
CA ASP A 169 0.50 -1.68 22.00
C ASP A 169 -0.64 -0.81 21.41
N PHE A 170 -1.34 -1.29 20.40
CA PHE A 170 -2.55 -0.70 19.83
C PHE A 170 -3.80 -1.42 20.33
N HIS A 171 -4.94 -0.72 20.25
CA HIS A 171 -6.25 -1.27 20.58
C HIS A 171 -7.03 -1.64 19.32
N ASN A 172 -8.05 -2.50 19.46
CA ASN A 172 -8.98 -2.87 18.38
C ASN A 172 -8.27 -3.30 17.08
N VAL A 173 -7.15 -4.04 17.20
CA VAL A 173 -6.40 -4.51 16.05
C VAL A 173 -7.20 -5.53 15.26
N THR A 174 -7.54 -5.18 14.02
CA THR A 174 -8.26 -6.05 13.08
C THR A 174 -7.36 -6.35 11.89
N VAL A 175 -7.07 -7.63 11.63
CA VAL A 175 -6.28 -8.09 10.49
C VAL A 175 -7.19 -8.83 9.51
N LYS A 176 -7.25 -8.38 8.25
CA LYS A 176 -8.07 -8.97 7.19
C LYS A 176 -7.20 -9.28 5.97
N GLY A 177 -7.38 -10.45 5.37
CA GLY A 177 -6.82 -10.70 4.03
C GLY A 177 -7.43 -9.75 3.00
N GLU A 178 -6.60 -9.14 2.15
CA GLU A 178 -7.11 -8.21 1.13
C GLU A 178 -8.00 -8.94 0.13
N ALA A 179 -7.50 -9.98 -0.53
CA ALA A 179 -8.28 -10.68 -1.55
C ALA A 179 -9.00 -11.95 -1.06
N GLY A 180 -8.64 -12.50 0.09
CA GLY A 180 -9.10 -13.82 0.57
C GLY A 180 -8.36 -14.99 -0.09
N THR A 181 -8.64 -16.24 0.36
CA THR A 181 -7.84 -17.41 -0.02
C THR A 181 -7.84 -17.69 -1.53
N VAL A 182 -9.02 -17.86 -2.11
CA VAL A 182 -9.12 -18.27 -3.53
C VAL A 182 -8.69 -17.15 -4.49
N PRO A 183 -9.14 -15.90 -4.35
CA PRO A 183 -8.63 -14.81 -5.17
C PRO A 183 -7.11 -14.64 -5.09
N SER A 184 -6.49 -14.85 -3.92
CA SER A 184 -5.03 -14.77 -3.77
C SER A 184 -4.28 -15.82 -4.59
N ILE A 185 -4.84 -17.02 -4.78
CA ILE A 185 -4.24 -18.06 -5.64
C ILE A 185 -4.20 -17.57 -7.10
N PHE A 186 -5.31 -17.02 -7.60
CA PHE A 186 -5.37 -16.47 -8.95
C PHE A 186 -4.44 -15.27 -9.15
N LEU A 187 -4.33 -14.41 -8.14
CA LEU A 187 -3.40 -13.28 -8.13
C LEU A 187 -1.96 -13.76 -8.21
N VAL A 188 -1.56 -14.70 -7.34
CA VAL A 188 -0.19 -15.25 -7.33
C VAL A 188 0.12 -15.87 -8.68
N LEU A 189 -0.81 -16.62 -9.30
CA LEU A 189 -0.65 -17.15 -10.64
C LEU A 189 -0.37 -16.04 -11.67
N ASN A 190 -1.16 -14.96 -11.66
CA ASN A 190 -0.95 -13.83 -12.56
C ASN A 190 0.43 -13.18 -12.37
N VAL A 191 0.85 -12.96 -11.12
CA VAL A 191 2.14 -12.35 -10.80
C VAL A 191 3.30 -13.25 -11.27
N TYR A 192 3.20 -14.57 -11.06
CA TYR A 192 4.21 -15.50 -11.57
C TYR A 192 4.25 -15.53 -13.11
N LEU A 193 3.11 -15.48 -13.79
CA LEU A 193 3.06 -15.33 -15.24
C LEU A 193 3.74 -14.04 -15.71
N GLN A 194 3.53 -12.94 -14.99
CA GLN A 194 4.23 -11.67 -15.28
C GLN A 194 5.74 -11.80 -15.13
N LEU A 195 6.22 -12.42 -14.03
CA LEU A 195 7.64 -12.62 -13.78
C LEU A 195 8.31 -13.52 -14.84
N LEU A 196 7.68 -14.64 -15.15
CA LEU A 196 8.21 -15.60 -16.14
C LEU A 196 8.26 -15.01 -17.55
N THR A 197 7.35 -14.09 -17.88
CA THR A 197 7.28 -13.46 -19.19
C THR A 197 7.94 -12.08 -19.25
N GLY A 198 8.58 -11.63 -18.15
CA GLY A 198 9.27 -10.33 -18.05
C GLY A 198 10.20 -10.02 -19.23
N PRO A 199 11.04 -10.97 -19.68
CA PRO A 199 11.92 -10.76 -20.84
C PRO A 199 11.20 -10.63 -22.18
N LEU A 200 9.89 -10.93 -22.26
CA LEU A 200 9.09 -11.00 -23.48
C LEU A 200 7.90 -10.02 -23.45
N PRO A 201 8.10 -8.72 -23.71
CA PRO A 201 7.04 -7.69 -23.56
C PRO A 201 5.78 -7.96 -24.42
N TRP A 202 5.96 -8.55 -25.61
CA TRP A 202 4.84 -8.92 -26.48
C TRP A 202 3.96 -10.01 -25.83
N LEU A 203 4.58 -10.99 -25.16
CA LEU A 203 3.88 -12.07 -24.46
C LEU A 203 3.17 -11.53 -23.21
N GLN A 204 3.79 -10.63 -22.44
CA GLN A 204 3.11 -9.95 -21.34
C GLN A 204 1.88 -9.19 -21.83
N ARG A 205 1.99 -8.47 -22.96
CA ARG A 205 0.86 -7.77 -23.55
C ARG A 205 -0.25 -8.76 -23.94
N LEU A 206 0.08 -9.87 -24.55
CA LEU A 206 -0.89 -10.92 -24.89
C LEU A 206 -1.58 -11.48 -23.64
N LEU A 207 -0.83 -11.81 -22.58
CA LEU A 207 -1.38 -12.32 -21.31
C LEU A 207 -2.30 -11.31 -20.63
N ARG A 208 -1.94 -10.03 -20.64
CA ARG A 208 -2.80 -8.95 -20.08
C ARG A 208 -4.14 -8.83 -20.80
N TRP A 209 -4.20 -9.16 -22.09
CA TRP A 209 -5.43 -9.08 -22.86
C TRP A 209 -6.26 -10.38 -22.87
N THR A 210 -5.67 -11.49 -22.51
CA THR A 210 -6.31 -12.83 -22.59
C THR A 210 -6.44 -13.48 -21.22
N ILE A 211 -5.33 -13.93 -20.65
CA ILE A 211 -5.32 -14.75 -19.42
C ILE A 211 -5.67 -13.93 -18.17
N CYS A 212 -5.11 -12.71 -18.03
CA CYS A 212 -5.36 -11.92 -16.83
C CYS A 212 -6.84 -11.60 -16.58
N PRO A 213 -7.64 -11.13 -17.57
CA PRO A 213 -9.06 -10.91 -17.36
C PRO A 213 -9.84 -12.17 -16.99
N LEU A 214 -9.48 -13.32 -17.58
CA LEU A 214 -10.09 -14.61 -17.25
C LEU A 214 -9.77 -15.03 -15.82
N ASN A 215 -8.50 -15.01 -15.44
CA ASN A 215 -8.06 -15.36 -14.10
C ASN A 215 -8.65 -14.41 -13.04
N ASN A 216 -8.62 -13.11 -13.27
CA ASN A 216 -9.19 -12.14 -12.35
C ASN A 216 -10.70 -12.33 -12.18
N SER A 217 -11.42 -12.57 -13.27
CA SER A 217 -12.86 -12.87 -13.23
C SER A 217 -13.16 -14.17 -12.49
N ALA A 218 -12.39 -15.24 -12.78
CA ALA A 218 -12.50 -16.52 -12.10
C ALA A 218 -12.23 -16.37 -10.59
N GLY A 219 -11.18 -15.64 -10.22
CA GLY A 219 -10.85 -15.33 -8.82
C GLY A 219 -11.97 -14.60 -8.09
N LEU A 220 -12.59 -13.59 -8.74
CA LEU A 220 -13.74 -12.87 -8.17
C LEU A 220 -14.96 -13.78 -7.96
N LEU A 221 -15.28 -14.62 -8.94
CA LEU A 221 -16.43 -15.53 -8.87
C LEU A 221 -16.21 -16.61 -7.80
N ALA A 222 -15.05 -17.24 -7.81
CA ALA A 222 -14.71 -18.28 -6.84
C ALA A 222 -14.61 -17.72 -5.40
N GLY A 223 -14.15 -16.48 -5.22
CA GLY A 223 -14.12 -15.80 -3.93
C GLY A 223 -15.52 -15.50 -3.35
N LYS A 224 -16.57 -15.45 -4.17
CA LYS A 224 -17.96 -15.36 -3.69
C LYS A 224 -18.45 -16.67 -3.09
N VAL A 225 -17.95 -17.81 -3.60
CA VAL A 225 -18.32 -19.16 -3.15
C VAL A 225 -17.55 -19.54 -1.90
N TYR A 226 -16.24 -19.32 -1.90
CA TYR A 226 -15.36 -19.65 -0.77
C TYR A 226 -14.79 -18.37 -0.13
N ARG A 227 -15.20 -18.08 1.11
CA ARG A 227 -14.83 -16.87 1.87
C ARG A 227 -13.74 -17.10 2.92
N GLY A 228 -12.94 -18.15 2.77
CA GLY A 228 -11.82 -18.42 3.69
C GLY A 228 -10.71 -17.38 3.61
N ASN A 229 -10.02 -17.17 4.73
CA ASN A 229 -8.89 -16.23 4.86
C ASN A 229 -7.61 -16.91 5.37
N GLN A 230 -7.49 -18.24 5.20
CA GLN A 230 -6.30 -18.99 5.63
C GLN A 230 -5.04 -18.63 4.82
N PHE A 231 -5.26 -18.17 3.59
CA PHE A 231 -4.20 -17.76 2.67
C PHE A 231 -4.58 -16.40 2.08
N ALA A 232 -3.74 -15.40 2.26
CA ALA A 232 -3.92 -14.10 1.64
C ALA A 232 -2.59 -13.59 1.07
N SER A 233 -2.63 -12.99 -0.11
CA SER A 233 -1.46 -12.37 -0.76
C SER A 233 -0.97 -11.17 0.05
N ASN A 234 -1.90 -10.37 0.56
CA ASN A 234 -1.64 -9.22 1.42
C ASN A 234 -2.63 -9.20 2.59
N TYR A 235 -2.23 -8.53 3.67
CA TYR A 235 -3.11 -8.23 4.79
C TYR A 235 -3.33 -6.74 4.94
N PHE A 236 -4.58 -6.38 5.20
CA PHE A 236 -5.01 -5.04 5.60
C PHE A 236 -5.31 -5.01 7.09
N VAL A 237 -4.76 -4.02 7.78
CA VAL A 237 -4.89 -3.87 9.22
C VAL A 237 -5.52 -2.53 9.54
N VAL A 238 -6.43 -2.55 10.50
CA VAL A 238 -6.94 -1.36 11.18
C VAL A 238 -6.60 -1.51 12.65
N ALA A 239 -6.01 -0.48 13.24
CA ALA A 239 -5.66 -0.43 14.65
C ALA A 239 -5.89 0.97 15.21
N VAL A 240 -6.15 1.08 16.52
CA VAL A 240 -6.42 2.35 17.22
C VAL A 240 -5.36 2.55 18.30
N ARG A 241 -4.81 3.77 18.38
CA ARG A 241 -3.88 4.13 19.46
C ARG A 241 -4.54 4.21 20.81
#